data_33fbdacf0a4ff3b7d4c5559427502630
#
_entry.id   33fbdacf0a4ff3b7d4c5559427502630
#
_cell.length_a   1.000
_cell.length_b   1.000
_cell.length_c   1.000
_cell.angle_alpha   90.00
_cell.angle_beta   90.00
_cell.angle_gamma   90.00
#
_symmetry.space_group_name_H-M   'P 1'
#
loop_
_entity.id
_entity.type
_entity.pdbx_description
1 polymer ?
#
loop_
_entity_poly.entity_id
_entity_poly.type
_entity_poly.pdbx_seq_one_letter_code
_entity_poly.pdbx_strand_id
1 'polypeptide(L)'
;TAELTYSDGQMAAVRNNIPVIKVKMGPNWSMDIPAMKAAAAEAAKKGTAIVYFVNPNNPTSTIADTNALFDWIRGKPVNTVFILDEAYAEFVEDKSYRSAAELVLEGLDNVIVLKTFSKIFAMAGLRLGFAYAAPERVKKVHDHIAYDFFQNTPAIEAALAEMNDKAFLKQSLEETLESRRIMEEVLKELQLEYLPSQTNFVFFNLKKPLKVFADAMKAEHIMVGRPFPPATTWCRVSYVRPAEMKYVADVMRALRTKGVI
;
A
#
# COMPACT_ATOMS: atom_id res chain seq x y z
N THR A 1 8.07 -11.64 2.03
CA THR A 1 7.18 -10.49 2.24
C THR A 1 6.85 -10.29 3.71
N ALA A 2 6.39 -9.12 4.12
CA ALA A 2 5.86 -8.89 5.46
C ALA A 2 4.55 -9.68 5.70
N GLU A 3 4.28 -10.04 6.96
CA GLU A 3 3.07 -10.79 7.31
C GLU A 3 1.79 -9.95 7.18
N LEU A 4 1.89 -8.66 7.50
CA LEU A 4 0.79 -7.70 7.41
C LEU A 4 1.06 -6.71 6.26
N THR A 5 0.71 -7.13 5.05
CA THR A 5 0.86 -6.35 3.83
C THR A 5 -0.21 -6.72 2.81
N TYR A 6 -0.24 -6.03 1.67
CA TYR A 6 -1.16 -6.35 0.58
C TYR A 6 -0.87 -7.74 0.02
N SER A 7 -1.92 -8.55 -0.14
CA SER A 7 -1.78 -10.01 -0.32
C SER A 7 -1.55 -10.48 -1.75
N ASP A 8 -1.66 -9.63 -2.76
CA ASP A 8 -1.66 -10.10 -4.16
C ASP A 8 -0.35 -10.78 -4.55
N GLY A 9 0.81 -10.26 -4.11
CA GLY A 9 2.09 -10.91 -4.32
C GLY A 9 2.18 -12.30 -3.65
N GLN A 10 1.61 -12.43 -2.44
CA GLN A 10 1.54 -13.73 -1.75
C GLN A 10 0.62 -14.69 -2.49
N MET A 11 -0.54 -14.23 -2.92
CA MET A 11 -1.50 -15.07 -3.66
C MET A 11 -0.93 -15.50 -5.01
N ALA A 12 -0.23 -14.61 -5.71
CA ALA A 12 0.45 -14.94 -6.96
C ALA A 12 1.52 -16.02 -6.73
N ALA A 13 2.33 -15.90 -5.69
CA ALA A 13 3.33 -16.89 -5.33
C ALA A 13 2.69 -18.26 -5.05
N VAL A 14 1.65 -18.30 -4.21
CA VAL A 14 0.94 -19.55 -3.86
C VAL A 14 0.33 -20.22 -5.11
N ARG A 15 -0.30 -19.45 -6.00
CA ARG A 15 -0.89 -19.98 -7.26
C ARG A 15 0.16 -20.59 -8.18
N ASN A 16 1.40 -20.12 -8.09
CA ASN A 16 2.53 -20.62 -8.87
C ASN A 16 3.41 -21.62 -8.09
N ASN A 17 2.93 -22.17 -6.98
CA ASN A 17 3.66 -23.11 -6.12
C ASN A 17 5.01 -22.56 -5.61
N ILE A 18 5.13 -21.25 -5.46
CA ILE A 18 6.32 -20.60 -4.91
C ILE A 18 6.14 -20.49 -3.38
N PRO A 19 7.07 -21.05 -2.57
CA PRO A 19 7.00 -20.95 -1.12
C PRO A 19 7.02 -19.49 -0.64
N VAL A 20 6.13 -19.16 0.30
CA VAL A 20 6.03 -17.81 0.86
C VAL A 20 6.56 -17.76 2.29
N ILE A 21 7.57 -16.92 2.51
CA ILE A 21 8.09 -16.60 3.84
C ILE A 21 7.44 -15.29 4.29
N LYS A 22 6.68 -15.33 5.38
CA LYS A 22 6.07 -14.17 6.01
C LYS A 22 6.94 -13.71 7.17
N VAL A 23 7.50 -12.51 7.06
CA VAL A 23 8.32 -11.89 8.09
C VAL A 23 7.41 -11.09 9.02
N LYS A 24 7.55 -11.27 10.32
CA LYS A 24 6.77 -10.51 11.32
C LYS A 24 7.03 -9.01 11.19
N MET A 25 6.01 -8.22 11.52
CA MET A 25 6.17 -6.79 11.59
C MET A 25 7.02 -6.41 12.81
N GLY A 26 7.75 -5.32 12.69
CA GLY A 26 8.43 -4.66 13.80
C GLY A 26 7.46 -3.89 14.70
N PRO A 27 8.00 -3.13 15.68
CA PRO A 27 7.19 -2.25 16.53
C PRO A 27 6.33 -1.29 15.71
N ASN A 28 5.15 -0.98 16.22
CA ASN A 28 4.18 -0.09 15.56
C ASN A 28 3.86 -0.53 14.11
N TRP A 29 3.82 -1.83 13.87
CA TRP A 29 3.55 -2.40 12.54
C TRP A 29 4.51 -1.91 11.44
N SER A 30 5.75 -1.57 11.81
CA SER A 30 6.79 -1.19 10.85
C SER A 30 7.31 -2.39 10.06
N MET A 31 7.84 -2.14 8.86
CA MET A 31 8.55 -3.14 8.09
C MET A 31 9.90 -3.46 8.74
N ASP A 32 10.11 -4.71 9.15
CA ASP A 32 11.39 -5.17 9.71
C ASP A 32 12.36 -5.53 8.58
N ILE A 33 13.06 -4.50 8.05
CA ILE A 33 14.02 -4.68 6.96
C ILE A 33 15.16 -5.65 7.35
N PRO A 34 15.77 -5.57 8.54
CA PRO A 34 16.78 -6.56 8.97
C PRO A 34 16.28 -8.00 8.91
N ALA A 35 15.09 -8.27 9.44
CA ALA A 35 14.51 -9.61 9.41
C ALA A 35 14.15 -10.04 7.97
N MET A 36 13.68 -9.11 7.13
CA MET A 36 13.42 -9.38 5.72
C MET A 36 14.71 -9.70 4.94
N LYS A 37 15.82 -9.00 5.23
CA LYS A 37 17.14 -9.31 4.67
C LYS A 37 17.59 -10.74 5.01
N ALA A 38 17.47 -11.14 6.28
CA ALA A 38 17.82 -12.48 6.73
C ALA A 38 16.97 -13.54 6.03
N ALA A 39 15.65 -13.35 5.96
CA ALA A 39 14.74 -14.29 5.30
C ALA A 39 15.02 -14.41 3.79
N ALA A 40 15.32 -13.28 3.12
CA ALA A 40 15.67 -13.29 1.70
C ALA A 40 17.00 -14.01 1.44
N ALA A 41 18.02 -13.80 2.29
CA ALA A 41 19.30 -14.48 2.17
C ALA A 41 19.16 -16.02 2.33
N GLU A 42 18.31 -16.49 3.25
CA GLU A 42 18.01 -17.91 3.40
C GLU A 42 17.26 -18.49 2.18
N ALA A 43 16.29 -17.73 1.65
CA ALA A 43 15.58 -18.14 0.44
C ALA A 43 16.51 -18.21 -0.78
N ALA A 44 17.42 -17.26 -0.91
CA ALA A 44 18.38 -17.16 -2.02
C ALA A 44 19.37 -18.35 -2.11
N LYS A 45 19.58 -19.08 -1.02
CA LYS A 45 20.37 -20.32 -1.02
C LYS A 45 19.70 -21.47 -1.78
N LYS A 46 18.38 -21.41 -1.94
CA LYS A 46 17.56 -22.45 -2.58
C LYS A 46 17.14 -22.11 -4.01
N GLY A 47 17.41 -20.90 -4.46
CA GLY A 47 17.01 -20.39 -5.78
C GLY A 47 16.88 -18.89 -5.75
N THR A 48 16.13 -18.30 -6.70
CA THR A 48 15.89 -16.86 -6.71
C THR A 48 14.90 -16.47 -5.62
N ALA A 49 15.33 -15.63 -4.69
CA ALA A 49 14.46 -15.00 -3.72
C ALA A 49 13.73 -13.81 -4.35
N ILE A 50 12.41 -13.76 -4.22
CA ILE A 50 11.59 -12.60 -4.61
C ILE A 50 11.16 -11.87 -3.34
N VAL A 51 11.59 -10.63 -3.19
CA VAL A 51 11.17 -9.76 -2.11
C VAL A 51 10.00 -8.90 -2.59
N TYR A 52 8.78 -9.24 -2.19
CA TYR A 52 7.60 -8.40 -2.43
C TYR A 52 7.45 -7.42 -1.26
N PHE A 53 7.53 -6.13 -1.57
CA PHE A 53 7.59 -5.06 -0.59
C PHE A 53 6.63 -3.93 -0.99
N VAL A 54 5.64 -3.65 -0.15
CA VAL A 54 4.61 -2.64 -0.39
C VAL A 54 4.98 -1.36 0.37
N ASN A 55 5.20 -0.26 -0.33
CA ASN A 55 5.66 0.99 0.28
C ASN A 55 5.13 2.24 -0.48
N PRO A 56 4.20 2.99 0.10
CA PRO A 56 3.58 2.84 1.42
C PRO A 56 2.78 1.56 1.61
N ASN A 57 2.79 1.02 2.84
CA ASN A 57 2.20 -0.29 3.12
C ASN A 57 0.67 -0.24 3.28
N ASN A 58 0.00 -1.27 2.82
CA ASN A 58 -1.41 -1.54 3.06
C ASN A 58 -1.51 -2.84 3.88
N PRO A 59 -2.08 -2.85 5.11
CA PRO A 59 -3.03 -1.85 5.64
C PRO A 59 -2.45 -0.81 6.59
N THR A 60 -1.17 -0.83 6.91
CA THR A 60 -0.60 0.02 7.98
C THR A 60 -0.53 1.51 7.64
N SER A 61 -0.68 1.87 6.36
CA SER A 61 -0.60 3.25 5.84
C SER A 61 0.76 3.94 6.00
N THR A 62 1.77 3.24 6.48
CA THR A 62 3.10 3.76 6.79
C THR A 62 4.10 3.54 5.67
N ILE A 63 5.17 4.33 5.67
CA ILE A 63 6.35 4.11 4.84
C ILE A 63 7.44 3.37 5.63
N ALA A 64 8.29 2.67 4.91
CA ALA A 64 9.50 2.07 5.45
C ALA A 64 10.66 3.07 5.45
N ASP A 65 11.73 2.76 6.20
CA ASP A 65 13.00 3.47 6.08
C ASP A 65 13.54 3.31 4.65
N THR A 66 13.40 4.38 3.86
CA THR A 66 13.79 4.41 2.45
C THR A 66 15.30 4.19 2.30
N ASN A 67 16.13 4.76 3.19
CA ASN A 67 17.58 4.61 3.08
C ASN A 67 17.98 3.15 3.34
N ALA A 68 17.48 2.55 4.40
CA ALA A 68 17.76 1.14 4.72
C ALA A 68 17.30 0.19 3.60
N LEU A 69 16.14 0.47 2.99
CA LEU A 69 15.62 -0.30 1.85
C LEU A 69 16.50 -0.14 0.60
N PHE A 70 16.86 1.10 0.25
CA PHE A 70 17.65 1.40 -0.93
C PHE A 70 19.08 0.86 -0.81
N ASP A 71 19.69 0.98 0.35
CA ASP A 71 21.02 0.39 0.62
C ASP A 71 21.00 -1.13 0.48
N TRP A 72 19.91 -1.76 0.91
CA TRP A 72 19.73 -3.20 0.70
C TRP A 72 19.68 -3.56 -0.78
N ILE A 73 18.88 -2.82 -1.57
CA ILE A 73 18.69 -3.10 -3.01
C ILE A 73 19.98 -2.81 -3.78
N ARG A 74 20.66 -1.66 -3.49
CA ARG A 74 21.95 -1.28 -4.10
C ARG A 74 23.06 -2.26 -3.81
N GLY A 75 23.01 -2.91 -2.67
CA GLY A 75 23.95 -3.99 -2.32
C GLY A 75 23.86 -5.22 -3.21
N LYS A 76 22.90 -5.28 -4.15
CA LYS A 76 22.69 -6.37 -5.12
C LYS A 76 22.84 -7.76 -4.48
N PRO A 77 22.03 -8.10 -3.47
CA PRO A 77 22.15 -9.40 -2.80
C PRO A 77 21.98 -10.52 -3.81
N VAL A 78 22.83 -11.54 -3.68
CA VAL A 78 22.90 -12.66 -4.63
C VAL A 78 21.53 -13.33 -4.77
N ASN A 79 21.15 -13.66 -6.00
CA ASN A 79 19.91 -14.34 -6.35
C ASN A 79 18.64 -13.65 -5.76
N THR A 80 18.64 -12.34 -5.63
CA THR A 80 17.51 -11.62 -5.04
C THR A 80 16.94 -10.59 -6.02
N VAL A 81 15.61 -10.63 -6.20
CA VAL A 81 14.85 -9.67 -7.01
C VAL A 81 13.82 -8.98 -6.10
N PHE A 82 13.71 -7.68 -6.23
CA PHE A 82 12.76 -6.87 -5.47
C PHE A 82 11.58 -6.48 -6.35
N ILE A 83 10.38 -6.66 -5.84
CA ILE A 83 9.13 -6.14 -6.41
C ILE A 83 8.60 -5.13 -5.42
N LEU A 84 8.70 -3.84 -5.75
CA LEU A 84 8.27 -2.71 -4.94
C LEU A 84 6.89 -2.25 -5.41
N ASP A 85 5.87 -2.45 -4.58
CA ASP A 85 4.51 -2.00 -4.86
C ASP A 85 4.32 -0.59 -4.29
N GLU A 86 4.28 0.38 -5.19
CA GLU A 86 4.14 1.81 -4.88
C GLU A 86 2.75 2.36 -5.22
N ALA A 87 1.71 1.55 -5.07
CA ALA A 87 0.35 1.95 -5.40
C ALA A 87 -0.14 3.21 -4.68
N TYR A 88 0.52 3.64 -3.62
CA TYR A 88 0.14 4.80 -2.80
C TYR A 88 1.20 5.90 -2.75
N ALA A 89 2.26 5.81 -3.55
CA ALA A 89 3.40 6.73 -3.50
C ALA A 89 3.02 8.20 -3.70
N GLU A 90 2.02 8.47 -4.52
CA GLU A 90 1.57 9.82 -4.85
C GLU A 90 0.87 10.54 -3.68
N PHE A 91 0.48 9.81 -2.61
CA PHE A 91 -0.15 10.39 -1.40
C PHE A 91 0.85 10.74 -0.30
N VAL A 92 2.13 10.45 -0.49
CA VAL A 92 3.16 10.62 0.54
C VAL A 92 3.55 12.09 0.67
N GLU A 93 3.47 12.61 1.90
CA GLU A 93 3.95 13.95 2.24
C GLU A 93 5.32 13.92 2.96
N ASP A 94 5.69 12.77 3.52
CA ASP A 94 6.97 12.61 4.22
C ASP A 94 8.15 12.74 3.24
N LYS A 95 8.97 13.76 3.45
CA LYS A 95 10.11 14.08 2.58
C LYS A 95 11.25 13.06 2.65
N SER A 96 11.22 12.15 3.60
CA SER A 96 12.19 11.04 3.67
C SER A 96 11.87 9.93 2.67
N TYR A 97 10.63 9.88 2.18
CA TYR A 97 10.22 8.92 1.15
C TYR A 97 10.85 9.27 -0.20
N ARG A 98 11.32 8.24 -0.87
CA ARG A 98 11.73 8.30 -2.30
C ARG A 98 11.16 7.11 -3.03
N SER A 99 10.74 7.32 -4.27
CA SER A 99 10.28 6.22 -5.13
C SER A 99 11.45 5.34 -5.56
N ALA A 100 11.28 4.04 -5.49
CA ALA A 100 12.26 3.08 -5.98
C ALA A 100 12.46 3.14 -7.51
N ALA A 101 11.68 3.94 -8.23
CA ALA A 101 11.97 4.30 -9.62
C ALA A 101 13.36 4.94 -9.79
N GLU A 102 13.87 5.63 -8.74
CA GLU A 102 15.25 6.15 -8.73
C GLU A 102 16.28 5.02 -8.95
N LEU A 103 16.07 3.86 -8.30
CA LEU A 103 16.98 2.71 -8.41
C LEU A 103 16.98 2.12 -9.84
N VAL A 104 15.84 2.16 -10.52
CA VAL A 104 15.76 1.78 -11.93
C VAL A 104 16.52 2.76 -12.81
N LEU A 105 16.41 4.07 -12.53
CA LEU A 105 17.17 5.12 -13.24
C LEU A 105 18.68 5.04 -12.97
N GLU A 106 19.08 4.54 -11.80
CA GLU A 106 20.48 4.23 -11.48
C GLU A 106 20.99 3.00 -12.23
N GLY A 107 20.14 2.30 -12.99
CA GLY A 107 20.52 1.13 -13.78
C GLY A 107 20.50 -0.20 -12.99
N LEU A 108 19.83 -0.26 -11.84
CA LEU A 108 19.70 -1.51 -11.10
C LEU A 108 18.75 -2.47 -11.82
N ASP A 109 19.22 -3.70 -12.03
CA ASP A 109 18.51 -4.76 -12.76
C ASP A 109 17.74 -5.73 -11.86
N ASN A 110 17.91 -5.61 -10.54
CA ASN A 110 17.31 -6.46 -9.53
C ASN A 110 16.03 -5.90 -8.90
N VAL A 111 15.48 -4.81 -9.45
CA VAL A 111 14.28 -4.14 -8.93
C VAL A 111 13.21 -3.98 -10.01
N ILE A 112 11.95 -4.19 -9.62
CA ILE A 112 10.75 -3.92 -10.39
C ILE A 112 9.85 -3.04 -9.52
N VAL A 113 9.41 -1.90 -10.01
CA VAL A 113 8.50 -0.99 -9.31
C VAL A 113 7.13 -1.05 -9.94
N LEU A 114 6.11 -1.35 -9.15
CA LEU A 114 4.73 -1.44 -9.60
C LEU A 114 3.98 -0.15 -9.28
N LYS A 115 3.23 0.35 -10.24
CA LYS A 115 2.36 1.52 -10.15
C LYS A 115 0.94 1.20 -10.63
N THR A 116 -0.03 2.00 -10.20
CA THR A 116 -1.43 1.78 -10.57
C THR A 116 -2.17 3.08 -10.86
N PHE A 117 -3.09 3.04 -11.79
CA PHE A 117 -4.08 4.10 -12.02
C PHE A 117 -5.30 3.99 -11.09
N SER A 118 -5.37 2.95 -10.26
CA SER A 118 -6.53 2.66 -9.40
C SER A 118 -6.67 3.60 -8.19
N LYS A 119 -5.66 4.43 -7.85
CA LYS A 119 -5.64 5.20 -6.60
C LYS A 119 -5.78 6.71 -6.86
N ILE A 120 -4.68 7.45 -6.89
CA ILE A 120 -4.72 8.92 -7.07
C ILE A 120 -5.42 9.32 -8.38
N PHE A 121 -5.29 8.52 -9.41
CA PHE A 121 -5.92 8.73 -10.72
C PHE A 121 -7.40 8.30 -10.78
N ALA A 122 -8.00 7.85 -9.68
CA ALA A 122 -9.41 7.46 -9.56
C ALA A 122 -9.93 6.40 -10.57
N MET A 123 -9.06 5.67 -11.26
CA MET A 123 -9.39 4.75 -12.35
C MET A 123 -9.46 3.28 -11.93
N ALA A 124 -9.84 3.00 -10.67
CA ALA A 124 -9.86 1.62 -10.14
C ALA A 124 -10.70 0.64 -10.96
N GLY A 125 -11.80 1.09 -11.58
CA GLY A 125 -12.67 0.29 -12.42
C GLY A 125 -12.09 -0.08 -13.77
N LEU A 126 -11.11 0.67 -14.28
CA LEU A 126 -10.50 0.45 -15.61
C LEU A 126 -9.39 -0.61 -15.58
N ARG A 127 -8.96 -1.07 -14.42
CA ARG A 127 -8.00 -2.17 -14.22
C ARG A 127 -6.67 -1.96 -14.95
N LEU A 128 -6.06 -0.79 -14.81
CA LEU A 128 -4.80 -0.43 -15.44
C LEU A 128 -3.72 -0.14 -14.40
N GLY A 129 -2.50 -0.57 -14.71
CA GLY A 129 -1.28 -0.28 -13.97
C GLY A 129 -0.07 -0.48 -14.88
N PHE A 130 1.10 -0.14 -14.37
CA PHE A 130 2.35 -0.27 -15.10
C PHE A 130 3.50 -0.60 -14.17
N ALA A 131 4.63 -1.00 -14.75
CA ALA A 131 5.84 -1.30 -14.01
C ALA A 131 7.04 -0.58 -14.62
N TYR A 132 7.98 -0.19 -13.75
CA TYR A 132 9.32 0.23 -14.14
C TYR A 132 10.32 -0.86 -13.81
N ALA A 133 11.23 -1.16 -14.73
CA ALA A 133 12.37 -2.03 -14.48
C ALA A 133 13.45 -1.78 -15.54
N ALA A 134 14.65 -2.33 -15.33
CA ALA A 134 15.66 -2.34 -16.38
C ALA A 134 15.14 -3.08 -17.64
N PRO A 135 15.53 -2.66 -18.86
CA PRO A 135 15.01 -3.21 -20.12
C PRO A 135 15.04 -4.73 -20.21
N GLU A 136 16.14 -5.34 -19.80
CA GLU A 136 16.30 -6.80 -19.78
C GLU A 136 15.30 -7.48 -18.81
N ARG A 137 14.94 -6.80 -17.71
CA ARG A 137 13.96 -7.31 -16.75
C ARG A 137 12.55 -7.20 -17.33
N VAL A 138 12.23 -6.07 -17.97
CA VAL A 138 10.96 -5.87 -18.68
C VAL A 138 10.79 -6.95 -19.75
N LYS A 139 11.83 -7.18 -20.57
CA LYS A 139 11.81 -8.23 -21.59
C LYS A 139 11.50 -9.61 -20.98
N LYS A 140 12.17 -9.99 -19.89
CA LYS A 140 11.90 -11.28 -19.21
C LYS A 140 10.46 -11.39 -18.71
N VAL A 141 9.86 -10.32 -18.20
CA VAL A 141 8.46 -10.33 -17.78
C VAL A 141 7.55 -10.48 -18.99
N HIS A 142 7.82 -9.72 -20.04
CA HIS A 142 7.07 -9.72 -21.29
C HIS A 142 7.07 -11.12 -21.98
N ASP A 143 8.21 -11.80 -22.01
CA ASP A 143 8.35 -13.13 -22.59
C ASP A 143 7.45 -14.20 -21.89
N HIS A 144 6.91 -13.89 -20.70
CA HIS A 144 5.98 -14.74 -19.94
C HIS A 144 4.52 -14.30 -20.02
N ILE A 145 4.24 -13.21 -20.73
CA ILE A 145 2.86 -12.74 -20.97
C ILE A 145 2.34 -13.48 -22.20
N ALA A 146 1.26 -14.25 -22.01
CA ALA A 146 0.73 -15.12 -23.08
C ALA A 146 0.23 -14.34 -24.31
N TYR A 147 -0.21 -13.08 -24.11
CA TYR A 147 -0.79 -12.27 -25.20
C TYR A 147 -0.61 -10.76 -24.93
N ASP A 148 -0.06 -10.03 -25.90
CA ASP A 148 0.20 -8.59 -25.82
C ASP A 148 -1.02 -7.69 -26.04
N PHE A 149 -2.11 -8.25 -26.58
CA PHE A 149 -3.26 -7.48 -27.08
C PHE A 149 -4.47 -7.49 -26.14
N PHE A 150 -4.36 -8.02 -24.92
CA PHE A 150 -5.46 -7.98 -23.94
C PHE A 150 -5.51 -6.68 -23.12
N GLN A 151 -4.95 -5.62 -23.64
CA GLN A 151 -5.02 -4.34 -22.96
C GLN A 151 -6.32 -3.62 -23.30
N ASN A 152 -6.97 -3.08 -22.26
CA ASN A 152 -8.17 -2.27 -22.42
C ASN A 152 -7.81 -0.92 -23.05
N THR A 153 -7.99 -0.77 -24.37
CA THR A 153 -7.70 0.47 -25.09
C THR A 153 -8.37 1.71 -24.48
N PRO A 154 -9.67 1.71 -24.14
CA PRO A 154 -10.27 2.84 -23.42
C PRO A 154 -9.56 3.19 -22.11
N ALA A 155 -9.03 2.21 -21.36
CA ALA A 155 -8.29 2.48 -20.15
C ALA A 155 -6.93 3.13 -20.43
N ILE A 156 -6.26 2.76 -21.51
CA ILE A 156 -4.97 3.36 -21.93
C ILE A 156 -5.19 4.82 -22.32
N GLU A 157 -6.18 5.11 -23.16
CA GLU A 157 -6.51 6.48 -23.58
C GLU A 157 -6.90 7.36 -22.37
N ALA A 158 -7.72 6.83 -21.47
CA ALA A 158 -8.06 7.52 -20.23
C ALA A 158 -6.81 7.80 -19.36
N ALA A 159 -5.90 6.84 -19.24
CA ALA A 159 -4.68 7.00 -18.47
C ALA A 159 -3.75 8.06 -19.07
N LEU A 160 -3.60 8.08 -20.40
CA LEU A 160 -2.81 9.10 -21.09
C LEU A 160 -3.38 10.50 -20.89
N ALA A 161 -4.70 10.65 -20.91
CA ALA A 161 -5.38 11.91 -20.62
C ALA A 161 -5.15 12.32 -19.16
N GLU A 162 -5.36 11.39 -18.20
CA GLU A 162 -5.26 11.62 -16.77
C GLU A 162 -3.84 11.98 -16.32
N MET A 163 -2.80 11.36 -16.89
CA MET A 163 -1.40 11.71 -16.60
C MET A 163 -1.06 13.17 -16.95
N ASN A 164 -1.81 13.79 -17.86
CA ASN A 164 -1.66 15.18 -18.25
C ASN A 164 -2.59 16.13 -17.47
N ASP A 165 -3.60 15.61 -16.77
CA ASP A 165 -4.51 16.42 -15.95
C ASP A 165 -3.92 16.72 -14.58
N LYS A 166 -2.96 17.65 -14.56
CA LYS A 166 -2.31 18.09 -13.31
C LYS A 166 -3.30 18.76 -12.34
N ALA A 167 -4.37 19.34 -12.86
CA ALA A 167 -5.39 20.00 -12.02
C ALA A 167 -6.18 18.97 -11.22
N PHE A 168 -6.62 17.89 -11.86
CA PHE A 168 -7.29 16.79 -11.18
C PHE A 168 -6.39 16.11 -10.15
N LEU A 169 -5.15 15.80 -10.51
CA LEU A 169 -4.21 15.16 -9.58
C LEU A 169 -3.96 16.02 -8.34
N LYS A 170 -3.80 17.33 -8.52
CA LYS A 170 -3.65 18.28 -7.43
C LYS A 170 -4.90 18.29 -6.54
N GLN A 171 -6.10 18.43 -7.12
CA GLN A 171 -7.36 18.40 -6.39
C GLN A 171 -7.54 17.08 -5.63
N SER A 172 -7.30 15.94 -6.27
CA SER A 172 -7.41 14.62 -5.67
C SER A 172 -6.49 14.46 -4.44
N LEU A 173 -5.28 14.99 -4.54
CA LEU A 173 -4.34 14.99 -3.41
C LEU A 173 -4.82 15.93 -2.29
N GLU A 174 -5.19 17.17 -2.60
CA GLU A 174 -5.65 18.16 -1.62
C GLU A 174 -6.88 17.67 -0.86
N GLU A 175 -7.88 17.10 -1.53
CA GLU A 175 -9.07 16.52 -0.90
C GLU A 175 -8.71 15.34 0.00
N THR A 176 -7.75 14.48 -0.43
CA THR A 176 -7.27 13.37 0.38
C THR A 176 -6.56 13.84 1.64
N LEU A 177 -5.71 14.86 1.53
CA LEU A 177 -4.98 15.43 2.68
C LEU A 177 -5.93 16.10 3.67
N GLU A 178 -6.94 16.83 3.20
CA GLU A 178 -7.96 17.42 4.06
C GLU A 178 -8.76 16.32 4.79
N SER A 179 -9.15 15.26 4.10
CA SER A 179 -9.86 14.13 4.70
C SER A 179 -8.99 13.37 5.71
N ARG A 180 -7.68 13.25 5.45
CA ARG A 180 -6.69 12.72 6.39
C ARG A 180 -6.68 13.56 7.66
N ARG A 181 -6.57 14.89 7.53
CA ARG A 181 -6.57 15.82 8.66
C ARG A 181 -7.82 15.67 9.52
N ILE A 182 -9.02 15.66 8.91
CA ILE A 182 -10.29 15.46 9.63
C ILE A 182 -10.28 14.14 10.40
N MET A 183 -9.83 13.06 9.77
CA MET A 183 -9.82 11.76 10.42
C MET A 183 -8.78 11.67 11.55
N GLU A 184 -7.59 12.21 11.37
CA GLU A 184 -6.58 12.23 12.43
C GLU A 184 -6.98 13.10 13.61
N GLU A 185 -7.68 14.21 13.38
CA GLU A 185 -8.23 15.04 14.44
C GLU A 185 -9.24 14.26 15.31
N VAL A 186 -10.19 13.57 14.70
CA VAL A 186 -11.16 12.77 15.46
C VAL A 186 -10.50 11.60 16.19
N LEU A 187 -9.50 10.95 15.59
CA LEU A 187 -8.75 9.87 16.26
C LEU A 187 -8.00 10.39 17.50
N LYS A 188 -7.39 11.57 17.43
CA LYS A 188 -6.74 12.24 18.57
C LYS A 188 -7.78 12.63 19.64
N GLU A 189 -8.88 13.25 19.23
CA GLU A 189 -9.97 13.64 20.13
C GLU A 189 -10.52 12.41 20.91
N LEU A 190 -10.73 11.30 20.21
CA LEU A 190 -11.22 10.06 20.79
C LEU A 190 -10.14 9.22 21.48
N GLN A 191 -8.90 9.69 21.55
CA GLN A 191 -7.75 8.99 22.13
C GLN A 191 -7.56 7.58 21.58
N LEU A 192 -7.80 7.40 20.28
CA LEU A 192 -7.54 6.15 19.56
C LEU A 192 -6.12 6.16 19.02
N GLU A 193 -5.38 5.10 19.31
CA GLU A 193 -4.06 4.88 18.75
C GLU A 193 -4.16 4.69 17.22
N TYR A 194 -3.35 5.40 16.45
CA TYR A 194 -3.31 5.25 15.00
C TYR A 194 -1.88 5.39 14.46
N LEU A 195 -1.67 4.88 13.27
CA LEU A 195 -0.41 5.05 12.55
C LEU A 195 -0.50 6.28 11.65
N PRO A 196 0.50 7.19 11.66
CA PRO A 196 0.53 8.34 10.76
C PRO A 196 0.44 7.90 9.30
N SER A 197 -0.62 8.32 8.63
CA SER A 197 -0.92 7.84 7.28
C SER A 197 -0.10 8.54 6.21
N GLN A 198 0.43 7.76 5.27
CA GLN A 198 1.04 8.22 4.02
C GLN A 198 0.29 7.66 2.79
N THR A 199 -1.00 7.34 2.97
CA THR A 199 -1.87 6.76 1.94
C THR A 199 -3.22 7.48 1.89
N ASN A 200 -4.18 6.97 1.15
CA ASN A 200 -5.56 7.44 1.15
C ASN A 200 -6.47 6.67 2.14
N PHE A 201 -5.89 6.15 3.22
CA PHE A 201 -6.60 5.51 4.34
C PHE A 201 -5.77 5.60 5.61
N VAL A 202 -6.40 5.40 6.77
CA VAL A 202 -5.73 5.30 8.07
C VAL A 202 -5.93 3.93 8.68
N PHE A 203 -4.97 3.51 9.50
CA PHE A 203 -5.01 2.28 10.28
C PHE A 203 -4.92 2.62 11.77
N PHE A 204 -5.95 2.27 12.55
CA PHE A 204 -6.07 2.64 13.94
C PHE A 204 -6.60 1.52 14.82
N ASN A 205 -6.29 1.57 16.10
CA ASN A 205 -6.58 0.51 17.07
C ASN A 205 -7.84 0.83 17.88
N LEU A 206 -8.84 -0.01 17.75
CA LEU A 206 -10.09 0.06 18.55
C LEU A 206 -9.91 -0.47 19.97
N LYS A 207 -8.81 -1.21 20.24
CA LYS A 207 -8.58 -1.98 21.47
C LYS A 207 -9.68 -3.02 21.78
N LYS A 208 -10.59 -3.23 20.86
CA LYS A 208 -11.73 -4.13 20.88
C LYS A 208 -11.82 -4.89 19.55
N PRO A 209 -12.49 -6.04 19.46
CA PRO A 209 -12.71 -6.71 18.18
C PRO A 209 -13.44 -5.80 17.18
N LEU A 210 -12.95 -5.79 15.95
CA LEU A 210 -13.45 -4.93 14.86
C LEU A 210 -14.96 -5.07 14.62
N LYS A 211 -15.53 -6.28 14.83
CA LYS A 211 -16.90 -6.58 14.43
C LYS A 211 -17.93 -5.61 15.03
N VAL A 212 -17.84 -5.30 16.31
CA VAL A 212 -18.82 -4.41 16.99
C VAL A 212 -18.80 -3.02 16.37
N PHE A 213 -17.63 -2.47 16.13
CA PHE A 213 -17.47 -1.18 15.46
C PHE A 213 -17.97 -1.23 14.02
N ALA A 214 -17.60 -2.28 13.27
CA ALA A 214 -18.01 -2.43 11.88
C ALA A 214 -19.52 -2.52 11.71
N ASP A 215 -20.20 -3.27 12.61
CA ASP A 215 -21.67 -3.39 12.59
C ASP A 215 -22.34 -2.04 12.94
N ALA A 216 -21.80 -1.31 13.92
CA ALA A 216 -22.32 0.01 14.29
C ALA A 216 -22.14 1.05 13.18
N MET A 217 -20.96 1.09 12.53
CA MET A 217 -20.72 1.96 11.39
C MET A 217 -21.62 1.61 10.20
N LYS A 218 -21.84 0.31 9.96
CA LYS A 218 -22.75 -0.16 8.91
C LYS A 218 -24.21 0.28 9.14
N ALA A 219 -24.66 0.33 10.39
CA ALA A 219 -25.98 0.85 10.73
C ALA A 219 -26.14 2.34 10.37
N GLU A 220 -25.05 3.07 10.32
CA GLU A 220 -24.95 4.47 9.84
C GLU A 220 -24.52 4.57 8.37
N HIS A 221 -24.72 3.49 7.60
CA HIS A 221 -24.39 3.39 6.16
C HIS A 221 -22.89 3.58 5.83
N ILE A 222 -21.99 3.36 6.78
CA ILE A 222 -20.54 3.46 6.60
C ILE A 222 -19.92 2.08 6.59
N MET A 223 -19.30 1.70 5.47
CA MET A 223 -18.58 0.43 5.35
C MET A 223 -17.10 0.64 5.68
N VAL A 224 -16.62 0.00 6.74
CA VAL A 224 -15.20 0.00 7.11
C VAL A 224 -14.45 -1.19 6.52
N GLY A 225 -13.11 -1.17 6.61
CA GLY A 225 -12.26 -2.22 6.08
C GLY A 225 -12.52 -3.60 6.71
N ARG A 226 -12.14 -4.64 5.98
CA ARG A 226 -12.17 -6.02 6.49
C ARG A 226 -11.17 -6.20 7.65
N PRO A 227 -11.26 -7.28 8.45
CA PRO A 227 -10.21 -7.64 9.40
C PRO A 227 -8.86 -7.89 8.70
N PHE A 228 -7.78 -7.55 9.39
CA PHE A 228 -6.41 -7.71 8.95
C PHE A 228 -5.59 -8.52 9.96
N PRO A 229 -5.75 -9.86 10.04
CA PRO A 229 -4.90 -10.66 10.93
C PRO A 229 -3.40 -10.46 10.60
N PRO A 230 -2.52 -10.40 11.62
CA PRO A 230 -2.77 -10.60 13.05
C PRO A 230 -3.34 -9.37 13.79
N ALA A 231 -3.51 -8.22 13.15
CA ALA A 231 -3.98 -6.96 13.73
C ALA A 231 -5.52 -6.95 13.92
N THR A 232 -6.07 -7.86 14.73
CA THR A 232 -7.52 -8.12 14.83
C THR A 232 -8.33 -7.02 15.51
N THR A 233 -7.68 -6.14 16.27
CA THR A 233 -8.32 -4.97 16.92
C THR A 233 -8.12 -3.69 16.11
N TRP A 234 -7.40 -3.76 15.00
CA TRP A 234 -7.13 -2.62 14.15
C TRP A 234 -8.14 -2.51 13.00
N CYS A 235 -8.54 -1.28 12.73
CA CYS A 235 -9.47 -0.93 11.65
C CYS A 235 -8.76 -0.09 10.60
N ARG A 236 -9.02 -0.38 9.32
CA ARG A 236 -8.63 0.48 8.21
C ARG A 236 -9.87 1.21 7.69
N VAL A 237 -9.80 2.54 7.66
CA VAL A 237 -10.82 3.40 7.06
C VAL A 237 -10.18 4.16 5.90
N SER A 238 -10.77 4.04 4.72
CA SER A 238 -10.36 4.82 3.54
C SER A 238 -10.90 6.24 3.65
N TYR A 239 -10.12 7.21 3.20
CA TYR A 239 -10.58 8.57 3.11
C TYR A 239 -11.58 8.69 1.96
N VAL A 240 -12.64 9.42 2.22
CA VAL A 240 -13.66 9.85 1.28
C VAL A 240 -13.54 11.36 1.10
N ARG A 241 -14.44 12.01 0.38
CA ARG A 241 -14.41 13.47 0.24
C ARG A 241 -14.53 14.16 1.60
N PRO A 242 -13.96 15.36 1.79
CA PRO A 242 -13.93 16.03 3.10
C PRO A 242 -15.30 16.16 3.78
N ALA A 243 -16.36 16.45 3.01
CA ALA A 243 -17.71 16.55 3.56
C ALA A 243 -18.21 15.21 4.13
N GLU A 244 -17.98 14.12 3.41
CA GLU A 244 -18.35 12.77 3.85
C GLU A 244 -17.45 12.32 5.01
N MET A 245 -16.17 12.72 5.03
CA MET A 245 -15.27 12.41 6.14
C MET A 245 -15.66 13.10 7.44
N LYS A 246 -16.24 14.33 7.38
CA LYS A 246 -16.83 14.99 8.54
C LYS A 246 -17.98 14.15 9.10
N TYR A 247 -18.85 13.61 8.24
CA TYR A 247 -19.93 12.72 8.68
C TYR A 247 -19.38 11.47 9.38
N VAL A 248 -18.34 10.82 8.80
CA VAL A 248 -17.66 9.68 9.45
C VAL A 248 -17.15 10.08 10.83
N ALA A 249 -16.52 11.23 10.97
CA ALA A 249 -16.01 11.74 12.24
C ALA A 249 -17.13 11.95 13.27
N ASP A 250 -18.27 12.52 12.87
CA ASP A 250 -19.42 12.75 13.75
C ASP A 250 -20.04 11.44 14.22
N VAL A 251 -20.17 10.45 13.33
CA VAL A 251 -20.61 9.09 13.70
C VAL A 251 -19.66 8.48 14.71
N MET A 252 -18.34 8.59 14.53
CA MET A 252 -17.37 8.06 15.48
C MET A 252 -17.50 8.72 16.87
N ARG A 253 -17.73 10.03 16.96
CA ARG A 253 -18.01 10.74 18.21
C ARG A 253 -19.27 10.18 18.90
N ALA A 254 -20.35 9.99 18.14
CA ALA A 254 -21.58 9.40 18.66
C ALA A 254 -21.37 7.97 19.17
N LEU A 255 -20.56 7.16 18.46
CA LEU A 255 -20.25 5.80 18.88
C LEU A 255 -19.38 5.77 20.15
N ARG A 256 -18.49 6.74 20.35
CA ARG A 256 -17.77 6.92 21.63
C ARG A 256 -18.75 7.19 22.77
N THR A 257 -19.69 8.12 22.59
CA THR A 257 -20.72 8.43 23.61
C THR A 257 -21.58 7.22 23.94
N LYS A 258 -21.85 6.35 22.97
CA LYS A 258 -22.58 5.09 23.17
C LYS A 258 -21.73 3.95 23.75
N GLY A 259 -20.44 4.16 24.01
CA GLY A 259 -19.50 3.16 24.54
C GLY A 259 -19.11 2.04 23.57
N VAL A 260 -19.35 2.23 22.28
CA VAL A 260 -18.97 1.26 21.23
C VAL A 260 -17.46 1.27 21.00
N ILE A 261 -16.84 2.45 21.03
CA ILE A 261 -15.38 2.66 20.89
C ILE A 261 -14.80 3.42 22.06
#